data_6aed6ffc5112fd40a53294b173ac45ee
#
_entry.id   6aed6ffc5112fd40a53294b173ac45ee
#
_cell.length_a   1.000
_cell.length_b   1.000
_cell.length_c   1.000
_cell.angle_alpha   90.00
_cell.angle_beta   90.00
_cell.angle_gamma   90.00
#
_symmetry.space_group_name_H-M   'P 1'
#
loop_
_entity.id
_entity.type
_entity.pdbx_description
1 polymer ?
#
loop_
_entity_poly.entity_id
_entity_poly.type
_entity_poly.pdbx_seq_one_letter_code
_entity_poly.pdbx_strand_id
1 'polypeptide(L)'
;VILGSTGSIGVQALDIIRRNPDRFKVVALCATGANAHALAQSALEFEVDAVGVTRGTYAQDVQMHLLAGVKDRGFAEGNHALPELVIGPSAPEDLARLNVDVVLNAIAGAAGLRATLETLASGNRLALANKESLIIGGDLVKGLATEGQIIPVDSEHSAIAQCLLAGRRDEVRKLVITASGGPFLGKTREELEQVSVEQALAHPTWKMGPLVTVNSATLVNKGLEVIEAHLLFDVPFADIEVTVHPQSIVHSMVEFVDGSTIAQASPPDMRIPIAWGMSAGQEIFRVQDAAPACDWTRAAKWEFMPLDGEVFPAVGLARAAGEAGGTAPAVFNAANETAVAAFLASEIMFTGIVEHIEHVLQAHLEGNSLEGNSLEGKSDFGPGSGFISGNALTLEDVLAADSWARGIVPGN
;
A
#
# COMPACT_ATOMS: atom_id res chain seq x y z
N VAL A 1 17.35 1.13 -2.14
CA VAL A 1 16.72 0.22 -3.11
C VAL A 1 15.29 0.65 -3.35
N ILE A 2 14.82 0.57 -4.61
CA ILE A 2 13.43 0.88 -4.96
C ILE A 2 12.79 -0.34 -5.62
N LEU A 3 11.85 -0.97 -4.93
CA LEU A 3 11.04 -2.07 -5.43
C LEU A 3 9.73 -1.51 -6.00
N GLY A 4 9.40 -1.83 -7.25
CA GLY A 4 8.29 -1.21 -7.98
C GLY A 4 8.67 0.11 -8.67
N SER A 5 9.91 0.25 -9.11
CA SER A 5 10.53 1.50 -9.60
C SER A 5 9.84 2.14 -10.81
N THR A 6 9.14 1.38 -11.64
CA THR A 6 8.38 1.88 -12.81
C THR A 6 6.92 2.20 -12.50
N GLY A 7 6.47 1.93 -11.26
CA GLY A 7 5.13 2.30 -10.78
C GLY A 7 5.05 3.77 -10.36
N SER A 8 3.84 4.22 -10.01
CA SER A 8 3.57 5.63 -9.65
C SER A 8 4.46 6.13 -8.50
N ILE A 9 4.60 5.34 -7.43
CA ILE A 9 5.44 5.70 -6.26
C ILE A 9 6.92 5.69 -6.65
N GLY A 10 7.39 4.66 -7.36
CA GLY A 10 8.78 4.55 -7.78
C GLY A 10 9.23 5.70 -8.67
N VAL A 11 8.41 6.11 -9.65
CA VAL A 11 8.69 7.25 -10.53
C VAL A 11 8.78 8.57 -9.73
N GLN A 12 7.90 8.77 -8.77
CA GLN A 12 7.93 9.95 -7.91
C GLN A 12 9.15 9.94 -6.95
N ALA A 13 9.54 8.76 -6.45
CA ALA A 13 10.76 8.60 -5.67
C ALA A 13 12.00 8.99 -6.49
N LEU A 14 12.09 8.50 -7.72
CA LEU A 14 13.19 8.85 -8.63
C LEU A 14 13.20 10.35 -8.98
N ASP A 15 12.03 11.01 -9.11
CA ASP A 15 11.95 12.46 -9.29
C ASP A 15 12.53 13.23 -8.09
N ILE A 16 12.21 12.82 -6.86
CA ILE A 16 12.76 13.41 -5.64
C ILE A 16 14.29 13.24 -5.59
N ILE A 17 14.78 12.03 -5.86
CA ILE A 17 16.20 11.68 -5.84
C ILE A 17 16.98 12.50 -6.87
N ARG A 18 16.44 12.61 -8.11
CA ARG A 18 17.05 13.42 -9.19
C ARG A 18 17.27 14.88 -8.79
N ARG A 19 16.34 15.44 -8.01
CA ARG A 19 16.42 16.82 -7.52
C ARG A 19 17.29 16.97 -6.26
N ASN A 20 17.68 15.87 -5.63
CA ASN A 20 18.44 15.83 -4.39
C ASN A 20 19.62 14.83 -4.47
N PRO A 21 20.52 14.94 -5.47
CA PRO A 21 21.56 13.94 -5.73
C PRO A 21 22.60 13.85 -4.60
N ASP A 22 22.80 14.94 -3.83
CA ASP A 22 23.73 14.94 -2.70
C ASP A 22 23.19 14.22 -1.45
N ARG A 23 21.91 13.87 -1.46
CA ARG A 23 21.22 13.24 -0.32
C ARG A 23 20.94 11.76 -0.53
N PHE A 24 20.81 11.32 -1.77
CA PHE A 24 20.38 9.98 -2.11
C PHE A 24 21.28 9.34 -3.17
N LYS A 25 21.59 8.07 -2.97
CA LYS A 25 22.17 7.19 -3.98
C LYS A 25 21.20 6.01 -4.19
N VAL A 26 20.83 5.75 -5.43
CA VAL A 26 20.06 4.56 -5.79
C VAL A 26 21.03 3.40 -6.02
N VAL A 27 20.93 2.36 -5.19
CA VAL A 27 21.79 1.16 -5.30
C VAL A 27 21.17 0.16 -6.26
N ALA A 28 19.85 -0.07 -6.16
CA ALA A 28 19.17 -1.01 -7.06
C ALA A 28 17.74 -0.59 -7.36
N LEU A 29 17.25 -0.98 -8.53
CA LEU A 29 15.88 -0.81 -8.99
C LEU A 29 15.26 -2.18 -9.28
N CYS A 30 13.99 -2.37 -8.94
CA CYS A 30 13.24 -3.57 -9.29
C CYS A 30 11.89 -3.22 -9.90
N ALA A 31 11.53 -3.95 -10.96
CA ALA A 31 10.20 -3.86 -11.58
C ALA A 31 9.83 -5.19 -12.27
N THR A 32 8.62 -5.27 -12.80
CA THR A 32 8.21 -6.46 -13.60
C THR A 32 9.01 -6.62 -14.89
N GLY A 33 9.54 -5.53 -15.44
CA GLY A 33 10.20 -5.46 -16.73
C GLY A 33 9.27 -5.13 -17.90
N ALA A 34 7.94 -5.05 -17.69
CA ALA A 34 6.99 -4.75 -18.76
C ALA A 34 7.24 -3.39 -19.43
N ASN A 35 7.79 -2.42 -18.70
CA ASN A 35 8.33 -1.19 -19.27
C ASN A 35 9.86 -1.23 -19.23
N ALA A 36 10.43 -2.09 -20.08
CA ALA A 36 11.87 -2.35 -20.15
C ALA A 36 12.67 -1.07 -20.43
N HIS A 37 12.19 -0.22 -21.33
CA HIS A 37 12.83 1.06 -21.66
C HIS A 37 12.95 1.98 -20.44
N ALA A 38 11.86 2.21 -19.71
CA ALA A 38 11.87 3.10 -18.55
C ALA A 38 12.75 2.56 -17.42
N LEU A 39 12.73 1.22 -17.20
CA LEU A 39 13.58 0.58 -16.19
C LEU A 39 15.06 0.74 -16.53
N ALA A 40 15.46 0.44 -17.78
CA ALA A 40 16.82 0.58 -18.25
C ALA A 40 17.30 2.04 -18.23
N GLN A 41 16.45 2.98 -18.67
CA GLN A 41 16.75 4.42 -18.65
C GLN A 41 17.04 4.91 -17.23
N SER A 42 16.17 4.55 -16.27
CA SER A 42 16.37 4.91 -14.87
C SER A 42 17.63 4.25 -14.28
N ALA A 43 17.86 2.97 -14.59
CA ALA A 43 19.05 2.28 -14.11
C ALA A 43 20.36 2.95 -14.56
N LEU A 44 20.42 3.37 -15.81
CA LEU A 44 21.56 4.09 -16.37
C LEU A 44 21.67 5.53 -15.86
N GLU A 45 20.52 6.21 -15.66
CA GLU A 45 20.49 7.59 -15.14
C GLU A 45 21.07 7.66 -13.73
N PHE A 46 20.68 6.75 -12.86
CA PHE A 46 21.10 6.70 -11.48
C PHE A 46 22.33 5.83 -11.22
N GLU A 47 22.92 5.27 -12.27
CA GLU A 47 24.13 4.44 -12.20
C GLU A 47 24.03 3.35 -11.14
N VAL A 48 22.89 2.61 -11.15
CA VAL A 48 22.61 1.61 -10.13
C VAL A 48 23.51 0.38 -10.27
N ASP A 49 23.79 -0.28 -9.15
CA ASP A 49 24.65 -1.48 -9.11
C ASP A 49 23.87 -2.72 -9.61
N ALA A 50 22.53 -2.80 -9.39
CA ALA A 50 21.69 -3.93 -9.78
C ALA A 50 20.31 -3.53 -10.28
N VAL A 51 19.74 -4.37 -11.16
CA VAL A 51 18.37 -4.25 -11.70
C VAL A 51 17.63 -5.57 -11.55
N GLY A 52 16.53 -5.56 -10.80
CA GLY A 52 15.61 -6.68 -10.66
C GLY A 52 14.54 -6.69 -11.75
N VAL A 53 14.33 -7.85 -12.37
CA VAL A 53 13.27 -8.10 -13.35
C VAL A 53 12.44 -9.30 -12.90
N THR A 54 11.25 -9.05 -12.32
CA THR A 54 10.46 -10.14 -11.72
C THR A 54 9.84 -11.08 -12.75
N ARG A 55 9.55 -10.60 -13.96
CA ARG A 55 9.07 -11.43 -15.07
C ARG A 55 10.20 -11.71 -16.03
N GLY A 56 10.79 -12.89 -15.95
CA GLY A 56 11.97 -13.29 -16.75
C GLY A 56 11.79 -13.15 -18.26
N THR A 57 10.53 -13.18 -18.75
CA THR A 57 10.22 -12.96 -20.18
C THR A 57 10.63 -11.58 -20.70
N TYR A 58 10.78 -10.58 -19.83
CA TYR A 58 11.21 -9.23 -20.19
C TYR A 58 12.71 -8.97 -19.97
N ALA A 59 13.45 -9.95 -19.43
CA ALA A 59 14.86 -9.76 -19.08
C ALA A 59 15.72 -9.39 -20.28
N GLN A 60 15.47 -10.04 -21.43
CA GLN A 60 16.20 -9.77 -22.67
C GLN A 60 15.91 -8.34 -23.19
N ASP A 61 14.67 -7.88 -23.11
CA ASP A 61 14.30 -6.52 -23.53
C ASP A 61 14.98 -5.47 -22.65
N VAL A 62 15.00 -5.70 -21.32
CA VAL A 62 15.71 -4.81 -20.38
C VAL A 62 17.21 -4.78 -20.71
N GLN A 63 17.84 -5.94 -20.95
CA GLN A 63 19.25 -6.02 -21.31
C GLN A 63 19.55 -5.27 -22.61
N MET A 64 18.71 -5.42 -23.64
CA MET A 64 18.88 -4.72 -24.91
C MET A 64 18.79 -3.19 -24.71
N HIS A 65 17.86 -2.72 -23.91
CA HIS A 65 17.72 -1.28 -23.63
C HIS A 65 18.90 -0.73 -22.82
N LEU A 66 19.45 -1.50 -21.87
CA LEU A 66 20.66 -1.12 -21.16
C LEU A 66 21.86 -0.97 -22.10
N LEU A 67 22.08 -1.94 -22.98
CA LEU A 67 23.16 -1.92 -23.97
C LEU A 67 23.01 -0.75 -24.94
N ALA A 68 21.81 -0.52 -25.45
CA ALA A 68 21.52 0.61 -26.35
C ALA A 68 21.78 1.96 -25.65
N GLY A 69 21.30 2.14 -24.41
CA GLY A 69 21.48 3.37 -23.67
C GLY A 69 22.95 3.68 -23.32
N VAL A 70 23.76 2.67 -23.05
CA VAL A 70 25.22 2.85 -22.87
C VAL A 70 25.89 3.32 -24.15
N LYS A 71 25.51 2.74 -25.30
CA LYS A 71 26.02 3.15 -26.61
C LYS A 71 25.62 4.58 -26.96
N ASP A 72 24.37 4.96 -26.68
CA ASP A 72 23.87 6.33 -26.94
C ASP A 72 24.59 7.39 -26.09
N ARG A 73 25.12 7.01 -24.92
CA ARG A 73 25.96 7.85 -24.06
C ARG A 73 27.42 7.94 -24.52
N GLY A 74 27.77 7.29 -25.64
CA GLY A 74 29.09 7.37 -26.25
C GLY A 74 30.12 6.44 -25.63
N PHE A 75 29.73 5.49 -24.80
CA PHE A 75 30.66 4.46 -24.29
C PHE A 75 30.84 3.33 -25.31
N ALA A 76 32.10 2.95 -25.57
CA ALA A 76 32.38 1.78 -26.36
C ALA A 76 31.97 0.52 -25.58
N GLU A 77 31.61 -0.54 -26.32
CA GLU A 77 31.23 -1.82 -25.75
C GLU A 77 32.33 -2.34 -24.80
N GLY A 78 31.94 -2.66 -23.56
CA GLY A 78 32.89 -3.11 -22.52
C GLY A 78 33.54 -1.98 -21.69
N ASN A 79 33.39 -0.72 -22.04
CA ASN A 79 34.00 0.40 -21.30
C ASN A 79 33.11 1.00 -20.21
N HIS A 80 31.88 0.52 -20.05
CA HIS A 80 30.94 0.92 -18.98
C HIS A 80 30.42 -0.35 -18.31
N ALA A 81 30.46 -0.37 -16.98
CA ALA A 81 29.89 -1.46 -16.21
C ALA A 81 28.35 -1.39 -16.31
N LEU A 82 27.73 -2.44 -16.81
CA LEU A 82 26.29 -2.59 -16.75
C LEU A 82 25.89 -3.02 -15.33
N PRO A 83 24.69 -2.64 -14.86
CA PRO A 83 24.16 -3.15 -13.60
C PRO A 83 23.99 -4.68 -13.68
N GLU A 84 24.16 -5.36 -12.55
CA GLU A 84 23.80 -6.77 -12.43
C GLU A 84 22.31 -6.98 -12.68
N LEU A 85 21.95 -7.98 -13.50
CA LEU A 85 20.54 -8.33 -13.72
C LEU A 85 20.13 -9.49 -12.81
N VAL A 86 19.26 -9.21 -11.86
CA VAL A 86 18.62 -10.18 -10.97
C VAL A 86 17.27 -10.56 -11.56
N ILE A 87 17.13 -11.79 -12.06
CA ILE A 87 15.99 -12.20 -12.88
C ILE A 87 15.17 -13.26 -12.15
N GLY A 88 13.87 -13.07 -12.13
CA GLY A 88 12.93 -14.03 -11.58
C GLY A 88 12.00 -13.45 -10.50
N PRO A 89 11.00 -14.22 -10.06
CA PRO A 89 10.03 -13.75 -9.08
C PRO A 89 10.64 -13.41 -7.71
N SER A 90 11.80 -13.95 -7.36
CA SER A 90 12.55 -13.66 -6.12
C SER A 90 13.44 -12.40 -6.20
N ALA A 91 13.55 -11.75 -7.36
CA ALA A 91 14.40 -10.58 -7.52
C ALA A 91 14.14 -9.46 -6.49
N PRO A 92 12.88 -9.14 -6.09
CA PRO A 92 12.64 -8.15 -5.05
C PRO A 92 13.23 -8.54 -3.69
N GLU A 93 13.16 -9.82 -3.31
CA GLU A 93 13.68 -10.37 -2.05
C GLU A 93 15.22 -10.34 -2.06
N ASP A 94 15.83 -10.73 -3.17
CA ASP A 94 17.30 -10.72 -3.34
C ASP A 94 17.84 -9.29 -3.22
N LEU A 95 17.17 -8.31 -3.85
CA LEU A 95 17.56 -6.90 -3.75
C LEU A 95 17.24 -6.28 -2.39
N ALA A 96 16.22 -6.75 -1.70
CA ALA A 96 15.89 -6.31 -0.35
C ALA A 96 16.95 -6.70 0.70
N ARG A 97 17.75 -7.76 0.42
CA ARG A 97 18.86 -8.21 1.26
C ARG A 97 20.15 -7.40 1.10
N LEU A 98 20.23 -6.52 0.10
CA LEU A 98 21.39 -5.66 -0.07
C LEU A 98 21.58 -4.79 1.18
N ASN A 99 22.83 -4.59 1.59
CA ASN A 99 23.15 -3.73 2.73
C ASN A 99 23.00 -2.25 2.32
N VAL A 100 21.85 -1.66 2.67
CA VAL A 100 21.48 -0.28 2.32
C VAL A 100 20.79 0.41 3.50
N ASP A 101 20.70 1.72 3.47
CA ASP A 101 20.00 2.47 4.54
C ASP A 101 18.49 2.27 4.50
N VAL A 102 17.89 2.23 3.29
CA VAL A 102 16.44 2.19 3.08
C VAL A 102 16.08 1.35 1.86
N VAL A 103 15.07 0.50 2.01
CA VAL A 103 14.35 -0.16 0.93
C VAL A 103 12.96 0.45 0.82
N LEU A 104 12.66 1.10 -0.30
CA LEU A 104 11.31 1.55 -0.63
C LEU A 104 10.55 0.40 -1.28
N ASN A 105 9.59 -0.19 -0.57
CA ASN A 105 8.70 -1.21 -1.13
C ASN A 105 7.42 -0.57 -1.68
N ALA A 106 7.35 -0.45 -3.00
CA ALA A 106 6.21 0.08 -3.76
C ALA A 106 5.63 -0.98 -4.74
N ILE A 107 5.81 -2.27 -4.43
CA ILE A 107 5.15 -3.36 -5.13
C ILE A 107 3.68 -3.38 -4.73
N ALA A 108 2.75 -3.42 -5.68
CA ALA A 108 1.32 -3.41 -5.39
C ALA A 108 0.82 -4.77 -4.86
N GLY A 109 -0.13 -4.72 -3.92
CA GLY A 109 -0.85 -5.88 -3.41
C GLY A 109 -0.01 -6.88 -2.61
N ALA A 110 -0.53 -8.08 -2.40
CA ALA A 110 0.08 -9.15 -1.59
C ALA A 110 1.49 -9.56 -2.05
N ALA A 111 1.83 -9.33 -3.32
CA ALA A 111 3.13 -9.69 -3.90
C ALA A 111 4.33 -8.99 -3.22
N GLY A 112 4.10 -7.87 -2.53
CA GLY A 112 5.14 -7.15 -1.80
C GLY A 112 5.52 -7.77 -0.45
N LEU A 113 4.74 -8.73 0.10
CA LEU A 113 4.92 -9.23 1.46
C LEU A 113 6.31 -9.89 1.67
N ARG A 114 6.74 -10.76 0.76
CA ARG A 114 8.05 -11.43 0.89
C ARG A 114 9.20 -10.43 0.93
N ALA A 115 9.19 -9.42 0.06
CA ALA A 115 10.20 -8.37 0.06
C ALA A 115 10.16 -7.50 1.33
N THR A 116 8.97 -7.27 1.91
CA THR A 116 8.81 -6.62 3.22
C THR A 116 9.51 -7.44 4.31
N LEU A 117 9.21 -8.74 4.41
CA LEU A 117 9.83 -9.63 5.40
C LEU A 117 11.35 -9.70 5.25
N GLU A 118 11.86 -9.84 4.01
CA GLU A 118 13.31 -9.88 3.76
C GLU A 118 14.01 -8.55 4.08
N THR A 119 13.37 -7.42 3.80
CA THR A 119 13.90 -6.09 4.19
C THR A 119 14.09 -6.00 5.71
N LEU A 120 13.07 -6.42 6.46
CA LEU A 120 13.12 -6.37 7.93
C LEU A 120 14.13 -7.35 8.49
N ALA A 121 14.15 -8.59 8.00
CA ALA A 121 15.09 -9.62 8.42
C ALA A 121 16.56 -9.25 8.15
N SER A 122 16.83 -8.47 7.09
CA SER A 122 18.16 -7.96 6.74
C SER A 122 18.61 -6.77 7.59
N GLY A 123 17.74 -6.25 8.47
CA GLY A 123 18.05 -5.07 9.30
C GLY A 123 17.96 -3.74 8.55
N ASN A 124 17.59 -3.73 7.28
CA ASN A 124 17.36 -2.53 6.50
C ASN A 124 16.11 -1.80 6.97
N ARG A 125 16.05 -0.49 6.87
CA ARG A 125 14.82 0.26 7.09
C ARG A 125 13.89 0.10 5.90
N LEU A 126 12.61 -0.06 6.20
CA LEU A 126 11.54 -0.25 5.23
C LEU A 126 10.74 1.04 5.07
N ALA A 127 10.89 1.74 3.95
CA ALA A 127 9.93 2.76 3.52
C ALA A 127 8.73 2.02 2.89
N LEU A 128 7.66 1.87 3.66
CA LEU A 128 6.52 1.03 3.30
C LEU A 128 5.48 1.84 2.53
N ALA A 129 5.46 1.67 1.20
CA ALA A 129 4.40 2.18 0.33
C ALA A 129 3.38 1.09 -0.07
N ASN A 130 3.73 -0.16 0.17
CA ASN A 130 2.85 -1.33 0.00
C ASN A 130 2.15 -1.65 1.33
N LYS A 131 1.05 -0.95 1.62
CA LYS A 131 0.29 -1.15 2.86
C LYS A 131 -0.23 -2.57 3.01
N GLU A 132 -0.58 -3.23 1.91
CA GLU A 132 -1.11 -4.57 1.88
C GLU A 132 -0.15 -5.57 2.54
N SER A 133 1.16 -5.41 2.36
CA SER A 133 2.17 -6.27 3.01
C SER A 133 2.07 -6.27 4.53
N LEU A 134 1.90 -5.09 5.14
CA LEU A 134 1.74 -4.98 6.58
C LEU A 134 0.39 -5.53 7.04
N ILE A 135 -0.67 -5.20 6.31
CA ILE A 135 -2.04 -5.62 6.65
C ILE A 135 -2.16 -7.15 6.61
N ILE A 136 -1.75 -7.78 5.51
CA ILE A 136 -1.86 -9.22 5.33
C ILE A 136 -0.83 -10.00 6.15
N GLY A 137 0.35 -9.44 6.36
CA GLY A 137 1.42 -10.04 7.15
C GLY A 137 1.27 -9.83 8.65
N GLY A 138 0.51 -8.81 9.09
CA GLY A 138 0.13 -8.56 10.47
C GLY A 138 1.25 -8.83 11.48
N ASP A 139 0.99 -9.79 12.36
CA ASP A 139 1.92 -10.19 13.42
C ASP A 139 3.26 -10.73 12.90
N LEU A 140 3.31 -11.31 11.70
CA LEU A 140 4.58 -11.77 11.10
C LEU A 140 5.50 -10.58 10.79
N VAL A 141 4.95 -9.51 10.22
CA VAL A 141 5.72 -8.30 9.92
C VAL A 141 6.12 -7.58 11.20
N LYS A 142 5.18 -7.44 12.15
CA LYS A 142 5.47 -6.83 13.47
C LYS A 142 6.50 -7.62 14.27
N GLY A 143 6.46 -8.93 14.23
CA GLY A 143 7.39 -9.80 14.97
C GLY A 143 8.83 -9.74 14.46
N LEU A 144 9.04 -9.37 13.19
CA LEU A 144 10.37 -9.17 12.60
C LEU A 144 10.88 -7.76 12.75
N ALA A 145 9.98 -6.76 12.78
CA ALA A 145 10.36 -5.36 12.81
C ALA A 145 10.93 -4.95 14.17
N THR A 146 11.98 -4.16 14.13
CA THR A 146 12.47 -3.41 15.30
C THR A 146 11.83 -2.02 15.33
N GLU A 147 11.87 -1.38 16.50
CA GLU A 147 11.30 -0.03 16.66
C GLU A 147 11.90 0.95 15.66
N GLY A 148 11.04 1.69 14.94
CA GLY A 148 11.44 2.66 13.93
C GLY A 148 12.00 2.06 12.62
N GLN A 149 11.95 0.74 12.45
CA GLN A 149 12.42 0.10 11.22
C GLN A 149 11.43 0.26 10.06
N ILE A 150 10.11 0.30 10.34
CA ILE A 150 9.07 0.55 9.34
C ILE A 150 8.71 2.04 9.34
N ILE A 151 8.85 2.67 8.18
CA ILE A 151 8.49 4.07 7.96
C ILE A 151 7.35 4.12 6.95
N PRO A 152 6.18 4.62 7.34
CA PRO A 152 5.03 4.66 6.44
C PRO A 152 5.23 5.68 5.31
N VAL A 153 4.82 5.27 4.11
CA VAL A 153 4.78 6.11 2.90
C VAL A 153 3.33 6.40 2.49
N ASP A 154 2.35 5.66 3.00
CA ASP A 154 0.95 6.05 2.85
C ASP A 154 0.72 7.44 3.45
N SER A 155 -0.04 8.32 2.77
CA SER A 155 -0.12 9.75 3.11
C SER A 155 -0.64 9.98 4.52
N GLU A 156 -1.66 9.23 4.92
CA GLU A 156 -2.30 9.33 6.22
C GLU A 156 -1.39 8.86 7.34
N HIS A 157 -0.68 7.74 7.14
CA HIS A 157 0.22 7.17 8.14
C HIS A 157 1.53 7.95 8.26
N SER A 158 2.05 8.46 7.14
CA SER A 158 3.15 9.42 7.16
C SER A 158 2.77 10.69 7.95
N ALA A 159 1.53 11.18 7.79
CA ALA A 159 1.02 12.31 8.53
C ALA A 159 0.94 12.02 10.04
N ILE A 160 0.40 10.86 10.42
CA ILE A 160 0.36 10.42 11.83
C ILE A 160 1.78 10.34 12.40
N ALA A 161 2.71 9.68 11.69
CA ALA A 161 4.10 9.55 12.14
C ALA A 161 4.76 10.92 12.38
N GLN A 162 4.48 11.91 11.52
CA GLN A 162 4.96 13.28 11.69
C GLN A 162 4.30 14.00 12.87
N CYS A 163 2.99 13.80 13.10
CA CYS A 163 2.26 14.39 14.23
C CYS A 163 2.72 13.80 15.57
N LEU A 164 3.06 12.53 15.62
CA LEU A 164 3.56 11.83 16.82
C LEU A 164 4.90 12.38 17.31
N LEU A 165 5.65 13.11 16.49
CA LEU A 165 6.88 13.82 16.93
C LEU A 165 6.60 14.98 17.89
N ALA A 166 5.33 15.42 18.01
CA ALA A 166 4.95 16.55 18.85
C ALA A 166 4.67 16.17 20.32
N GLY A 167 4.60 14.88 20.64
CA GLY A 167 4.33 14.39 22.00
C GLY A 167 4.88 13.00 22.24
N ARG A 168 4.66 12.49 23.45
CA ARG A 168 5.04 11.12 23.80
C ARG A 168 3.89 10.17 23.49
N ARG A 169 4.21 8.89 23.32
CA ARG A 169 3.23 7.86 22.97
C ARG A 169 2.14 7.67 24.04
N ASP A 170 2.51 7.76 25.30
CA ASP A 170 1.58 7.67 26.45
C ASP A 170 0.65 8.89 26.59
N GLU A 171 0.88 9.94 25.82
CA GLU A 171 0.05 11.15 25.74
C GLU A 171 -0.95 11.10 24.57
N VAL A 172 -0.86 10.09 23.70
CA VAL A 172 -1.79 9.93 22.57
C VAL A 172 -3.12 9.41 23.08
N ARG A 173 -4.20 10.15 22.79
CA ARG A 173 -5.57 9.76 23.11
C ARG A 173 -6.22 9.05 21.94
N LYS A 174 -6.06 9.58 20.72
CA LYS A 174 -6.76 9.09 19.53
C LYS A 174 -5.98 9.42 18.26
N LEU A 175 -6.04 8.53 17.29
CA LEU A 175 -5.62 8.83 15.90
C LEU A 175 -6.88 9.21 15.09
N VAL A 176 -6.76 10.22 14.25
CA VAL A 176 -7.84 10.65 13.36
C VAL A 176 -7.34 10.60 11.92
N ILE A 177 -7.85 9.63 11.17
CA ILE A 177 -7.50 9.42 9.76
C ILE A 177 -8.52 10.17 8.90
N THR A 178 -8.05 10.97 7.95
CA THR A 178 -8.94 11.66 7.02
C THR A 178 -9.22 10.82 5.78
N ALA A 179 -10.41 10.95 5.22
CA ALA A 179 -10.81 10.37 3.95
C ALA A 179 -11.28 11.47 2.99
N SER A 180 -10.94 11.39 1.71
CA SER A 180 -11.51 12.32 0.71
C SER A 180 -13.03 12.16 0.54
N GLY A 181 -13.57 11.00 0.93
CA GLY A 181 -14.95 10.60 0.67
C GLY A 181 -15.17 9.99 -0.72
N GLY A 182 -14.14 10.01 -1.59
CA GLY A 182 -14.23 9.48 -2.94
C GLY A 182 -15.20 10.23 -3.86
N PRO A 183 -15.49 9.68 -5.05
CA PRO A 183 -16.38 10.32 -6.04
C PRO A 183 -17.88 10.25 -5.65
N PHE A 184 -18.24 9.48 -4.63
CA PHE A 184 -19.63 9.20 -4.28
C PHE A 184 -20.07 9.78 -2.92
N LEU A 185 -19.29 10.72 -2.39
CA LEU A 185 -19.65 11.42 -1.15
C LEU A 185 -21.05 12.01 -1.22
N GLY A 186 -21.90 11.67 -0.24
CA GLY A 186 -23.28 12.15 -0.13
C GLY A 186 -24.32 11.40 -0.99
N LYS A 187 -23.94 10.34 -1.70
CA LYS A 187 -24.86 9.44 -2.40
C LYS A 187 -25.55 8.46 -1.44
N THR A 188 -26.78 8.07 -1.79
CA THR A 188 -27.50 7.00 -1.09
C THR A 188 -27.07 5.62 -1.63
N ARG A 189 -27.43 4.54 -0.91
CA ARG A 189 -27.14 3.16 -1.35
C ARG A 189 -27.79 2.85 -2.69
N GLU A 190 -29.03 3.29 -2.92
CA GLU A 190 -29.77 3.09 -4.16
C GLU A 190 -29.08 3.79 -5.35
N GLU A 191 -28.51 4.96 -5.11
CA GLU A 191 -27.74 5.66 -6.15
C GLU A 191 -26.44 4.94 -6.47
N LEU A 192 -25.81 4.25 -5.49
CA LEU A 192 -24.58 3.49 -5.68
C LEU A 192 -24.79 2.23 -6.53
N GLU A 193 -25.98 1.63 -6.54
CA GLU A 193 -26.31 0.48 -7.40
C GLU A 193 -26.24 0.82 -8.91
N GLN A 194 -26.37 2.10 -9.25
CA GLN A 194 -26.44 2.60 -10.62
C GLN A 194 -25.11 3.15 -11.15
N VAL A 195 -24.03 3.12 -10.34
CA VAL A 195 -22.77 3.77 -10.75
C VAL A 195 -21.98 2.91 -11.71
N SER A 196 -21.40 3.56 -12.71
CA SER A 196 -20.56 2.91 -13.71
C SER A 196 -19.09 2.81 -13.26
N VAL A 197 -18.31 1.98 -13.96
CA VAL A 197 -16.86 1.86 -13.76
C VAL A 197 -16.18 3.22 -13.99
N GLU A 198 -16.58 3.98 -15.03
CA GLU A 198 -16.01 5.29 -15.34
C GLU A 198 -16.26 6.29 -14.21
N GLN A 199 -17.45 6.26 -13.62
CA GLN A 199 -17.78 7.11 -12.46
C GLN A 199 -16.94 6.77 -11.23
N ALA A 200 -16.73 5.47 -10.95
CA ALA A 200 -15.91 5.01 -9.85
C ALA A 200 -14.43 5.36 -10.02
N LEU A 201 -13.95 5.42 -11.27
CA LEU A 201 -12.57 5.82 -11.60
C LEU A 201 -12.35 7.34 -11.63
N ALA A 202 -13.41 8.16 -11.55
CA ALA A 202 -13.34 9.62 -11.58
C ALA A 202 -13.07 10.23 -10.19
N HIS A 203 -11.91 9.91 -9.58
CA HIS A 203 -11.57 10.47 -8.26
C HIS A 203 -11.36 11.99 -8.34
N PRO A 204 -11.99 12.79 -7.43
CA PRO A 204 -11.98 14.25 -7.54
C PRO A 204 -10.62 14.90 -7.26
N THR A 205 -9.75 14.26 -6.49
CA THR A 205 -8.53 14.88 -5.96
C THR A 205 -7.26 14.14 -6.38
N TRP A 206 -7.24 12.79 -6.25
CA TRP A 206 -6.07 11.96 -6.44
C TRP A 206 -6.03 11.29 -7.82
N LYS A 207 -4.83 11.19 -8.40
CA LYS A 207 -4.57 10.37 -9.59
C LYS A 207 -3.88 9.08 -9.18
N MET A 208 -4.64 8.00 -9.13
CA MET A 208 -4.18 6.69 -8.62
C MET A 208 -4.42 5.59 -9.65
N GLY A 209 -3.87 4.41 -9.40
CA GLY A 209 -4.19 3.22 -10.19
C GLY A 209 -5.66 2.79 -10.00
N PRO A 210 -6.23 2.01 -10.95
CA PRO A 210 -7.64 1.63 -10.93
C PRO A 210 -8.09 0.97 -9.62
N LEU A 211 -7.32 0.02 -9.09
CA LEU A 211 -7.62 -0.67 -7.84
C LEU A 211 -7.78 0.33 -6.67
N VAL A 212 -6.77 1.18 -6.45
CA VAL A 212 -6.78 2.15 -5.34
C VAL A 212 -7.89 3.17 -5.52
N THR A 213 -8.20 3.57 -6.77
CA THR A 213 -9.27 4.52 -7.07
C THR A 213 -10.64 3.93 -6.70
N VAL A 214 -10.92 2.67 -7.06
CA VAL A 214 -12.16 1.97 -6.67
C VAL A 214 -12.20 1.74 -5.16
N ASN A 215 -11.06 1.37 -4.54
CA ASN A 215 -10.96 1.24 -3.08
C ASN A 215 -11.24 2.57 -2.34
N SER A 216 -10.87 3.70 -2.94
CA SER A 216 -11.25 5.02 -2.41
C SER A 216 -12.75 5.27 -2.55
N ALA A 217 -13.35 4.90 -3.69
CA ALA A 217 -14.77 5.06 -3.94
C ALA A 217 -15.66 4.23 -2.99
N THR A 218 -15.23 3.01 -2.64
CA THR A 218 -15.91 2.10 -1.70
C THR A 218 -15.56 2.36 -0.24
N LEU A 219 -14.57 3.23 0.04
CA LEU A 219 -13.90 3.41 1.33
C LEU A 219 -13.20 2.15 1.89
N VAL A 220 -13.01 1.12 1.08
CA VAL A 220 -12.14 -0.02 1.43
C VAL A 220 -10.71 0.45 1.68
N ASN A 221 -10.20 1.39 0.86
CA ASN A 221 -8.88 1.98 1.10
C ASN A 221 -8.75 2.53 2.53
N LYS A 222 -9.78 3.22 3.00
CA LYS A 222 -9.81 3.77 4.36
C LYS A 222 -9.91 2.69 5.43
N GLY A 223 -10.65 1.61 5.15
CA GLY A 223 -10.68 0.41 5.99
C GLY A 223 -9.30 -0.23 6.13
N LEU A 224 -8.59 -0.43 5.02
CA LEU A 224 -7.20 -0.94 5.03
C LEU A 224 -6.28 -0.02 5.85
N GLU A 225 -6.43 1.27 5.72
CA GLU A 225 -5.63 2.25 6.46
C GLU A 225 -5.92 2.24 7.98
N VAL A 226 -7.14 1.92 8.40
CA VAL A 226 -7.45 1.72 9.83
C VAL A 226 -6.69 0.52 10.39
N ILE A 227 -6.61 -0.59 9.64
CA ILE A 227 -5.81 -1.76 10.03
C ILE A 227 -4.32 -1.39 10.06
N GLU A 228 -3.84 -0.71 9.04
CA GLU A 228 -2.43 -0.28 8.95
C GLU A 228 -2.06 0.64 10.14
N ALA A 229 -2.92 1.60 10.51
CA ALA A 229 -2.68 2.49 11.64
C ALA A 229 -2.57 1.73 12.96
N HIS A 230 -3.46 0.74 13.19
CA HIS A 230 -3.38 -0.14 14.34
C HIS A 230 -2.03 -0.86 14.39
N LEU A 231 -1.60 -1.46 13.29
CA LEU A 231 -0.37 -2.24 13.22
C LEU A 231 0.90 -1.39 13.35
N LEU A 232 0.93 -0.19 12.73
CA LEU A 232 2.09 0.70 12.76
C LEU A 232 2.28 1.38 14.12
N PHE A 233 1.17 1.80 14.72
CA PHE A 233 1.22 2.68 15.88
C PHE A 233 0.76 2.00 17.17
N ASP A 234 0.39 0.72 17.18
CA ASP A 234 -0.14 -0.04 18.32
C ASP A 234 -1.29 0.67 19.06
N VAL A 235 -2.11 1.42 18.34
CA VAL A 235 -3.28 2.10 18.89
C VAL A 235 -4.49 1.18 18.73
N PRO A 236 -5.30 0.96 19.79
CA PRO A 236 -6.50 0.14 19.70
C PRO A 236 -7.46 0.66 18.62
N PHE A 237 -8.18 -0.25 17.95
CA PHE A 237 -9.16 0.13 16.92
C PHE A 237 -10.20 1.13 17.41
N ALA A 238 -10.60 1.04 18.68
CA ALA A 238 -11.56 1.98 19.31
C ALA A 238 -11.02 3.43 19.37
N ASP A 239 -9.71 3.61 19.37
CA ASP A 239 -9.03 4.91 19.45
C ASP A 239 -8.53 5.39 18.07
N ILE A 240 -8.98 4.76 16.97
CA ILE A 240 -8.72 5.20 15.60
C ILE A 240 -10.03 5.69 14.98
N GLU A 241 -10.16 6.98 14.81
CA GLU A 241 -11.33 7.64 14.22
C GLU A 241 -11.13 7.88 12.73
N VAL A 242 -12.22 7.88 11.95
CA VAL A 242 -12.21 8.26 10.54
C VAL A 242 -13.12 9.47 10.34
N THR A 243 -12.59 10.52 9.70
CA THR A 243 -13.37 11.70 9.33
C THR A 243 -13.23 12.00 7.84
N VAL A 244 -14.30 12.44 7.20
CA VAL A 244 -14.27 12.82 5.78
C VAL A 244 -13.82 14.27 5.64
N HIS A 245 -12.77 14.48 4.83
CA HIS A 245 -12.18 15.77 4.52
C HIS A 245 -11.97 15.90 3.01
N PRO A 246 -12.98 16.40 2.25
CA PRO A 246 -12.98 16.35 0.79
C PRO A 246 -11.81 17.10 0.14
N GLN A 247 -11.31 18.16 0.79
CA GLN A 247 -10.21 18.96 0.25
C GLN A 247 -8.87 18.24 0.30
N SER A 248 -8.74 17.17 1.12
CA SER A 248 -7.53 16.34 1.26
C SER A 248 -6.25 17.17 1.52
N ILE A 249 -6.37 18.28 2.28
CA ILE A 249 -5.24 19.11 2.69
C ILE A 249 -4.68 18.65 4.04
N VAL A 250 -5.57 18.30 4.99
CA VAL A 250 -5.18 17.63 6.23
C VAL A 250 -5.20 16.12 5.96
N HIS A 251 -4.04 15.47 6.08
CA HIS A 251 -3.92 14.06 5.76
C HIS A 251 -4.23 13.14 6.94
N SER A 252 -3.89 13.55 8.15
CA SER A 252 -4.30 12.92 9.43
C SER A 252 -4.00 13.83 10.60
N MET A 253 -4.51 13.43 11.77
CA MET A 253 -4.35 14.17 13.02
C MET A 253 -4.08 13.20 14.17
N VAL A 254 -3.41 13.70 15.21
CA VAL A 254 -3.25 13.01 16.51
C VAL A 254 -3.85 13.87 17.59
N GLU A 255 -4.81 13.33 18.33
CA GLU A 255 -5.40 13.95 19.50
C GLU A 255 -4.66 13.48 20.76
N PHE A 256 -4.25 14.40 21.60
CA PHE A 256 -3.55 14.15 22.85
C PHE A 256 -4.49 14.20 24.06
N VAL A 257 -4.04 13.65 25.19
CA VAL A 257 -4.83 13.54 26.43
C VAL A 257 -5.25 14.88 27.02
N ASP A 258 -4.55 15.97 26.69
CA ASP A 258 -4.89 17.34 27.11
C ASP A 258 -5.99 17.98 26.24
N GLY A 259 -6.45 17.27 25.19
CA GLY A 259 -7.46 17.73 24.23
C GLY A 259 -6.87 18.50 23.05
N SER A 260 -5.56 18.71 22.98
CA SER A 260 -4.92 19.31 21.80
C SER A 260 -4.91 18.33 20.63
N THR A 261 -4.98 18.85 19.41
CA THR A 261 -4.90 18.07 18.18
C THR A 261 -3.80 18.62 17.29
N ILE A 262 -2.86 17.76 16.89
CA ILE A 262 -1.81 18.09 15.92
C ILE A 262 -2.18 17.48 14.57
N ALA A 263 -2.14 18.31 13.52
CA ALA A 263 -2.50 17.91 12.17
C ALA A 263 -1.32 18.15 11.21
N GLN A 264 -1.09 17.19 10.31
CA GLN A 264 -0.20 17.42 9.18
C GLN A 264 -1.04 17.88 7.97
N ALA A 265 -0.67 19.03 7.41
CA ALA A 265 -1.34 19.64 6.27
C ALA A 265 -0.36 19.89 5.13
N SER A 266 -0.75 19.48 3.92
CA SER A 266 -0.03 19.73 2.67
C SER A 266 -0.97 19.56 1.46
N PRO A 267 -0.65 20.10 0.29
CA PRO A 267 -1.36 19.70 -0.92
C PRO A 267 -1.33 18.18 -1.11
N PRO A 268 -2.33 17.58 -1.78
CA PRO A 268 -2.40 16.14 -2.04
C PRO A 268 -1.31 15.72 -3.04
N ASP A 269 -0.13 15.40 -2.53
CA ASP A 269 1.05 15.04 -3.32
C ASP A 269 1.86 13.95 -2.59
N MET A 270 1.94 12.77 -3.21
CA MET A 270 2.65 11.62 -2.66
C MET A 270 4.16 11.84 -2.50
N ARG A 271 4.74 12.85 -3.13
CA ARG A 271 6.17 13.14 -2.98
C ARG A 271 6.57 13.55 -1.55
N ILE A 272 5.63 14.11 -0.77
CA ILE A 272 5.89 14.44 0.64
C ILE A 272 6.08 13.18 1.48
N PRO A 273 5.13 12.23 1.55
CA PRO A 273 5.30 11.00 2.30
C PRO A 273 6.39 10.07 1.73
N ILE A 274 6.58 10.05 0.41
CA ILE A 274 7.70 9.31 -0.22
C ILE A 274 9.04 9.88 0.25
N ALA A 275 9.20 11.21 0.22
CA ALA A 275 10.41 11.88 0.70
C ALA A 275 10.66 11.61 2.18
N TRP A 276 9.60 11.62 3.01
CA TRP A 276 9.65 11.25 4.42
C TRP A 276 10.16 9.81 4.59
N GLY A 277 9.56 8.84 3.91
CA GLY A 277 9.96 7.43 3.98
C GLY A 277 11.42 7.21 3.56
N MET A 278 11.85 7.83 2.46
CA MET A 278 13.21 7.70 1.95
C MET A 278 14.26 8.41 2.81
N SER A 279 13.88 9.46 3.57
CA SER A 279 14.80 10.21 4.43
C SER A 279 15.10 9.49 5.75
N ALA A 280 14.54 8.32 5.96
CA ALA A 280 14.63 7.53 7.18
C ALA A 280 15.98 6.83 7.39
N GLY A 281 17.08 7.51 7.10
CA GLY A 281 18.41 7.11 7.50
C GLY A 281 18.60 7.10 9.03
N GLN A 282 19.79 7.30 9.54
CA GLN A 282 20.02 7.38 11.00
C GLN A 282 19.24 8.53 11.66
N GLU A 283 19.03 9.62 10.91
CA GLU A 283 18.23 10.76 11.32
C GLU A 283 17.21 11.10 10.22
N ILE A 284 15.92 11.18 10.58
CA ILE A 284 14.87 11.64 9.67
C ILE A 284 15.09 13.14 9.40
N PHE A 285 15.17 13.49 8.14
CA PHE A 285 15.29 14.88 7.71
C PHE A 285 14.20 15.26 6.71
N ARG A 286 13.87 16.54 6.64
CA ARG A 286 12.96 17.06 5.62
C ARG A 286 13.71 17.25 4.31
N VAL A 287 13.22 16.60 3.25
CA VAL A 287 13.75 16.80 1.89
C VAL A 287 13.25 18.14 1.36
N GLN A 288 14.20 19.00 0.98
CA GLN A 288 13.86 20.33 0.48
C GLN A 288 13.05 20.24 -0.82
N ASP A 289 11.99 21.05 -0.92
CA ASP A 289 11.15 21.15 -2.11
C ASP A 289 10.65 19.80 -2.65
N ALA A 290 10.33 18.85 -1.74
CA ALA A 290 9.77 17.55 -2.11
C ALA A 290 8.50 17.73 -2.95
N ALA A 291 7.61 18.65 -2.54
CA ALA A 291 6.41 19.04 -3.27
C ALA A 291 6.08 20.52 -3.00
N PRO A 292 5.19 21.16 -3.80
CA PRO A 292 4.72 22.51 -3.52
C PRO A 292 4.06 22.62 -2.14
N ALA A 293 4.27 23.74 -1.46
CA ALA A 293 3.62 24.05 -0.19
C ALA A 293 2.20 24.60 -0.39
N CYS A 294 1.39 24.58 0.68
CA CYS A 294 0.10 25.29 0.68
C CYS A 294 0.30 26.79 0.50
N ASP A 295 -0.61 27.41 -0.23
CA ASP A 295 -0.64 28.87 -0.40
C ASP A 295 -1.48 29.50 0.73
N TRP A 296 -0.82 29.95 1.79
CA TRP A 296 -1.44 30.58 2.96
C TRP A 296 -1.85 32.04 2.72
N THR A 297 -1.59 32.60 1.53
CA THR A 297 -2.02 33.97 1.16
C THR A 297 -3.47 34.01 0.66
N ARG A 298 -4.07 32.85 0.40
CA ARG A 298 -5.45 32.72 -0.08
C ARG A 298 -6.35 32.23 1.02
N ALA A 299 -7.60 32.70 1.01
CA ALA A 299 -8.62 32.15 1.87
C ALA A 299 -8.91 30.70 1.50
N ALA A 300 -8.97 29.83 2.50
CA ALA A 300 -9.33 28.42 2.33
C ALA A 300 -10.41 28.03 3.34
N LYS A 301 -11.27 27.09 2.94
CA LYS A 301 -12.26 26.47 3.84
C LYS A 301 -11.97 24.98 3.87
N TRP A 302 -11.78 24.46 5.06
CA TRP A 302 -11.60 23.03 5.32
C TRP A 302 -12.81 22.50 6.06
N GLU A 303 -13.33 21.40 5.54
CA GLU A 303 -14.54 20.77 6.08
C GLU A 303 -14.19 19.37 6.57
N PHE A 304 -14.77 19.02 7.71
CA PHE A 304 -14.68 17.70 8.30
C PHE A 304 -16.09 17.21 8.60
N MET A 305 -16.40 16.00 8.15
CA MET A 305 -17.72 15.40 8.28
C MET A 305 -17.61 13.98 8.85
N PRO A 306 -18.61 13.52 9.61
CA PRO A 306 -18.62 12.13 10.05
C PRO A 306 -18.70 11.19 8.83
N LEU A 307 -18.11 10.00 9.00
CA LEU A 307 -18.23 8.91 8.03
C LEU A 307 -19.67 8.35 8.10
N ASP A 308 -20.29 8.16 6.94
CA ASP A 308 -21.56 7.44 6.82
C ASP A 308 -21.27 5.93 6.69
N GLY A 309 -21.28 5.23 7.82
CA GLY A 309 -21.00 3.79 7.89
C GLY A 309 -22.16 2.91 7.42
N GLU A 310 -23.38 3.45 7.24
CA GLU A 310 -24.51 2.69 6.70
C GLU A 310 -24.42 2.60 5.17
N VAL A 311 -24.08 3.70 4.53
CA VAL A 311 -23.89 3.73 3.07
C VAL A 311 -22.54 3.11 2.67
N PHE A 312 -21.50 3.30 3.48
CA PHE A 312 -20.14 2.81 3.22
C PHE A 312 -19.64 1.90 4.36
N PRO A 313 -20.07 0.62 4.43
CA PRO A 313 -19.77 -0.27 5.56
C PRO A 313 -18.35 -0.83 5.55
N ALA A 314 -17.55 -0.59 4.50
CA ALA A 314 -16.22 -1.17 4.32
C ALA A 314 -15.25 -0.92 5.49
N VAL A 315 -15.33 0.27 6.14
CA VAL A 315 -14.48 0.59 7.31
C VAL A 315 -14.86 -0.28 8.52
N GLY A 316 -16.16 -0.54 8.71
CA GLY A 316 -16.65 -1.46 9.76
C GLY A 316 -16.16 -2.89 9.55
N LEU A 317 -16.26 -3.39 8.32
CA LEU A 317 -15.77 -4.73 7.94
C LEU A 317 -14.25 -4.85 8.12
N ALA A 318 -13.49 -3.83 7.74
CA ALA A 318 -12.04 -3.81 7.94
C ALA A 318 -11.66 -3.82 9.43
N ARG A 319 -12.40 -3.07 10.30
CA ARG A 319 -12.20 -3.15 11.76
C ARG A 319 -12.44 -4.56 12.27
N ALA A 320 -13.55 -5.20 11.87
CA ALA A 320 -13.85 -6.57 12.27
C ALA A 320 -12.75 -7.55 11.82
N ALA A 321 -12.24 -7.42 10.60
CA ALA A 321 -11.12 -8.22 10.12
C ALA A 321 -9.83 -7.97 10.90
N GLY A 322 -9.52 -6.69 11.20
CA GLY A 322 -8.34 -6.30 11.98
C GLY A 322 -8.41 -6.76 13.43
N GLU A 323 -9.56 -6.63 14.08
CA GLU A 323 -9.81 -7.11 15.46
C GLU A 323 -9.72 -8.64 15.57
N ALA A 324 -10.20 -9.37 14.56
CA ALA A 324 -10.01 -10.81 14.48
C ALA A 324 -8.52 -11.17 14.32
N GLY A 325 -7.77 -10.38 13.59
CA GLY A 325 -6.33 -10.61 13.37
C GLY A 325 -6.05 -11.87 12.55
N GLY A 326 -4.89 -12.49 12.78
CA GLY A 326 -4.51 -13.74 12.10
C GLY A 326 -4.62 -13.66 10.58
N THR A 327 -5.34 -14.58 9.96
CA THR A 327 -5.55 -14.63 8.50
C THR A 327 -6.67 -13.74 7.99
N ALA A 328 -7.51 -13.16 8.86
CA ALA A 328 -8.70 -12.39 8.45
C ALA A 328 -8.37 -11.13 7.62
N PRO A 329 -7.32 -10.32 7.93
CA PRO A 329 -6.94 -9.19 7.09
C PRO A 329 -6.47 -9.59 5.69
N ALA A 330 -5.82 -10.75 5.55
CA ALA A 330 -5.40 -11.28 4.24
C ALA A 330 -6.61 -11.67 3.39
N VAL A 331 -7.61 -12.30 4.00
CA VAL A 331 -8.88 -12.66 3.35
C VAL A 331 -9.65 -11.40 2.93
N PHE A 332 -9.77 -10.41 3.81
CA PHE A 332 -10.40 -9.13 3.50
C PHE A 332 -9.76 -8.47 2.27
N ASN A 333 -8.43 -8.40 2.24
CA ASN A 333 -7.69 -7.80 1.13
C ASN A 333 -7.87 -8.60 -0.18
N ALA A 334 -7.74 -9.93 -0.12
CA ALA A 334 -7.87 -10.79 -1.29
C ALA A 334 -9.29 -10.75 -1.91
N ALA A 335 -10.33 -10.80 -1.07
CA ALA A 335 -11.72 -10.65 -1.49
C ALA A 335 -11.96 -9.28 -2.15
N ASN A 336 -11.40 -8.20 -1.57
CA ASN A 336 -11.46 -6.87 -2.16
C ASN A 336 -10.82 -6.81 -3.55
N GLU A 337 -9.58 -7.29 -3.69
CA GLU A 337 -8.88 -7.23 -4.99
C GLU A 337 -9.63 -8.02 -6.07
N THR A 338 -10.20 -9.17 -5.71
CA THR A 338 -11.00 -10.01 -6.63
C THR A 338 -12.30 -9.32 -7.02
N ALA A 339 -13.02 -8.75 -6.05
CA ALA A 339 -14.28 -8.04 -6.30
C ALA A 339 -14.06 -6.78 -7.14
N VAL A 340 -13.00 -6.01 -6.87
CA VAL A 340 -12.64 -4.84 -7.69
C VAL A 340 -12.30 -5.25 -9.12
N ALA A 341 -11.58 -6.36 -9.32
CA ALA A 341 -11.31 -6.86 -10.67
C ALA A 341 -12.59 -7.23 -11.42
N ALA A 342 -13.54 -7.92 -10.77
CA ALA A 342 -14.84 -8.27 -11.33
C ALA A 342 -15.70 -7.02 -11.65
N PHE A 343 -15.69 -6.01 -10.77
CA PHE A 343 -16.37 -4.75 -11.04
C PHE A 343 -15.77 -4.02 -12.25
N LEU A 344 -14.44 -3.92 -12.34
CA LEU A 344 -13.76 -3.32 -13.49
C LEU A 344 -14.02 -4.07 -14.81
N ALA A 345 -14.27 -5.39 -14.73
CA ALA A 345 -14.71 -6.21 -15.85
C ALA A 345 -16.24 -6.09 -16.13
N SER A 346 -16.97 -5.32 -15.32
CA SER A 346 -18.44 -5.19 -15.39
C SER A 346 -19.19 -6.50 -15.14
N GLU A 347 -18.64 -7.39 -14.35
CA GLU A 347 -19.21 -8.67 -13.95
C GLU A 347 -20.12 -8.56 -12.71
N ILE A 348 -19.84 -7.57 -11.84
CA ILE A 348 -20.65 -7.25 -10.67
C ILE A 348 -20.95 -5.76 -10.59
N MET A 349 -21.96 -5.38 -9.80
CA MET A 349 -22.28 -3.98 -9.49
C MET A 349 -21.28 -3.41 -8.47
N PHE A 350 -21.27 -2.09 -8.34
CA PHE A 350 -20.39 -1.39 -7.39
C PHE A 350 -20.63 -1.83 -5.94
N THR A 351 -21.89 -1.95 -5.51
CA THR A 351 -22.26 -2.42 -4.17
C THR A 351 -21.85 -3.86 -3.92
N GLY A 352 -21.83 -4.68 -4.97
CA GLY A 352 -21.38 -6.09 -4.93
C GLY A 352 -19.92 -6.26 -4.49
N ILE A 353 -19.09 -5.20 -4.58
CA ILE A 353 -17.71 -5.24 -4.09
C ILE A 353 -17.69 -5.49 -2.58
N VAL A 354 -18.41 -4.66 -1.81
CA VAL A 354 -18.40 -4.73 -0.35
C VAL A 354 -19.22 -5.94 0.13
N GLU A 355 -20.29 -6.28 -0.55
CA GLU A 355 -21.08 -7.49 -0.27
C GLU A 355 -20.25 -8.78 -0.44
N HIS A 356 -19.40 -8.84 -1.47
CA HIS A 356 -18.49 -9.96 -1.66
C HIS A 356 -17.45 -10.05 -0.54
N ILE A 357 -16.85 -8.90 -0.14
CA ILE A 357 -15.89 -8.85 0.97
C ILE A 357 -16.53 -9.38 2.25
N GLU A 358 -17.73 -8.89 2.59
CA GLU A 358 -18.47 -9.31 3.79
C GLU A 358 -18.73 -10.82 3.76
N HIS A 359 -19.24 -11.35 2.65
CA HIS A 359 -19.55 -12.76 2.48
C HIS A 359 -18.31 -13.66 2.68
N VAL A 360 -17.20 -13.33 2.00
CA VAL A 360 -15.97 -14.13 2.08
C VAL A 360 -15.35 -14.05 3.48
N LEU A 361 -15.33 -12.87 4.09
CA LEU A 361 -14.80 -12.67 5.43
C LEU A 361 -15.61 -13.43 6.48
N GLN A 362 -16.93 -13.37 6.41
CA GLN A 362 -17.81 -14.08 7.33
C GLN A 362 -17.63 -15.60 7.20
N ALA A 363 -17.59 -16.14 5.99
CA ALA A 363 -17.35 -17.56 5.76
C ALA A 363 -16.02 -18.04 6.35
N HIS A 364 -14.98 -17.21 6.23
CA HIS A 364 -13.66 -17.52 6.80
C HIS A 364 -13.67 -17.51 8.33
N LEU A 365 -14.31 -16.54 8.95
CA LEU A 365 -14.37 -16.41 10.42
C LEU A 365 -15.24 -17.48 11.07
N GLU A 366 -16.32 -17.89 10.41
CA GLU A 366 -17.23 -18.93 10.91
C GLU A 366 -16.72 -20.35 10.65
N GLY A 367 -15.69 -20.52 9.82
CA GLY A 367 -15.20 -21.83 9.37
C GLY A 367 -16.23 -22.59 8.55
N ASN A 368 -17.23 -21.88 7.98
CA ASN A 368 -18.35 -22.44 7.26
C ASN A 368 -18.05 -22.66 5.78
N SER A 369 -18.62 -23.75 5.26
CA SER A 369 -18.71 -23.98 3.83
C SER A 369 -19.56 -22.91 3.19
N LEU A 370 -19.04 -22.17 2.21
CA LEU A 370 -19.88 -21.43 1.28
C LEU A 370 -20.64 -22.47 0.46
N GLU A 371 -21.89 -22.75 0.86
CA GLU A 371 -22.77 -23.69 0.16
C GLU A 371 -23.17 -23.09 -1.19
N GLY A 372 -22.61 -23.63 -2.24
CA GLY A 372 -22.98 -23.36 -3.63
C GLY A 372 -22.73 -24.54 -4.56
N ASN A 373 -21.99 -25.58 -4.14
CA ASN A 373 -21.84 -26.84 -4.87
C ASN A 373 -21.77 -28.02 -3.89
N SER A 374 -22.92 -28.51 -3.46
CA SER A 374 -23.03 -29.81 -2.81
C SER A 374 -22.68 -30.92 -3.81
N LEU A 375 -21.39 -31.24 -3.91
CA LEU A 375 -20.97 -32.59 -4.29
C LEU A 375 -20.85 -33.35 -2.97
N GLU A 376 -21.80 -34.27 -2.78
CA GLU A 376 -21.89 -35.20 -1.66
C GLU A 376 -20.53 -35.82 -1.32
N GLY A 377 -20.06 -35.61 -0.10
CA GLY A 377 -19.20 -36.55 0.57
C GLY A 377 -17.70 -36.25 0.69
N LYS A 378 -17.23 -35.01 0.63
CA LYS A 378 -15.84 -34.69 1.06
C LYS A 378 -15.79 -33.37 1.77
N SER A 379 -15.29 -33.37 3.02
CA SER A 379 -14.76 -32.22 3.73
C SER A 379 -13.39 -31.81 3.11
N ASP A 380 -13.39 -31.40 1.85
CA ASP A 380 -12.21 -30.95 1.14
C ASP A 380 -12.25 -29.43 1.00
N PHE A 381 -12.14 -28.73 2.16
CA PHE A 381 -11.62 -27.36 2.11
C PHE A 381 -10.13 -27.48 1.88
N GLY A 382 -9.65 -26.92 0.78
CA GLY A 382 -8.23 -26.79 0.55
C GLY A 382 -7.54 -25.98 1.67
N PRO A 383 -6.23 -26.05 1.82
CA PRO A 383 -5.49 -25.27 2.79
C PRO A 383 -5.85 -23.79 2.66
N GLY A 384 -6.16 -23.12 3.78
CA GLY A 384 -6.47 -21.69 3.84
C GLY A 384 -7.93 -21.32 4.07
N SER A 385 -8.88 -22.26 4.00
CA SER A 385 -10.33 -21.99 4.24
C SER A 385 -10.66 -21.68 5.70
N GLY A 386 -9.90 -22.21 6.67
CA GLY A 386 -10.12 -22.00 8.10
C GLY A 386 -9.37 -20.80 8.64
N PHE A 387 -10.02 -20.05 9.56
CA PHE A 387 -9.38 -18.95 10.28
C PHE A 387 -8.25 -19.47 11.17
N ILE A 388 -7.08 -18.83 11.07
CA ILE A 388 -5.92 -19.10 11.92
C ILE A 388 -5.62 -17.82 12.71
N SER A 389 -5.66 -17.91 14.06
CA SER A 389 -5.38 -16.80 14.96
C SER A 389 -3.89 -16.64 15.26
N GLY A 390 -3.46 -15.42 15.47
CA GLY A 390 -2.20 -14.79 15.83
C GLY A 390 -0.94 -15.62 16.11
N ASN A 391 -0.79 -16.23 17.27
CA ASN A 391 0.53 -16.68 17.78
C ASN A 391 1.19 -17.87 17.06
N ALA A 392 0.48 -18.54 16.17
CA ALA A 392 0.98 -19.67 15.37
C ALA A 392 0.99 -19.39 13.87
N LEU A 393 0.72 -18.13 13.47
CA LEU A 393 0.60 -17.73 12.08
C LEU A 393 1.95 -17.88 11.36
N THR A 394 1.92 -18.56 10.20
CA THR A 394 3.06 -18.66 9.29
C THR A 394 2.79 -17.88 8.01
N LEU A 395 3.84 -17.61 7.23
CA LEU A 395 3.70 -16.99 5.92
C LEU A 395 2.87 -17.87 4.97
N GLU A 396 3.02 -19.17 5.07
CA GLU A 396 2.27 -20.17 4.29
C GLU A 396 0.77 -20.10 4.61
N ASP A 397 0.39 -19.92 5.87
CA ASP A 397 -1.01 -19.76 6.29
C ASP A 397 -1.63 -18.49 5.69
N VAL A 398 -0.90 -17.38 5.75
CA VAL A 398 -1.35 -16.10 5.15
C VAL A 398 -1.55 -16.24 3.64
N LEU A 399 -0.58 -16.84 2.93
CA LEU A 399 -0.65 -17.02 1.50
C LEU A 399 -1.74 -18.04 1.09
N ALA A 400 -1.96 -19.07 1.90
CA ALA A 400 -3.03 -20.03 1.68
C ALA A 400 -4.41 -19.39 1.85
N ALA A 401 -4.60 -18.55 2.88
CA ALA A 401 -5.84 -17.82 3.11
C ALA A 401 -6.12 -16.77 2.02
N ASP A 402 -5.09 -16.03 1.58
CA ASP A 402 -5.18 -15.12 0.43
C ASP A 402 -5.60 -15.87 -0.84
N SER A 403 -4.95 -17.01 -1.12
CA SER A 403 -5.25 -17.84 -2.30
C SER A 403 -6.65 -18.42 -2.26
N TRP A 404 -7.11 -18.88 -1.09
CA TRP A 404 -8.46 -19.38 -0.89
C TRP A 404 -9.51 -18.29 -1.18
N ALA A 405 -9.35 -17.11 -0.59
CA ALA A 405 -10.28 -16.01 -0.79
C ALA A 405 -10.35 -15.57 -2.26
N ARG A 406 -9.21 -15.57 -2.97
CA ARG A 406 -9.16 -15.27 -4.42
C ARG A 406 -9.85 -16.34 -5.27
N GLY A 407 -9.98 -17.56 -4.78
CA GLY A 407 -10.70 -18.65 -5.45
C GLY A 407 -12.20 -18.52 -5.40
N ILE A 408 -12.75 -17.64 -4.55
CA ILE A 408 -14.19 -17.41 -4.44
C ILE A 408 -14.60 -16.37 -5.49
N VAL A 409 -15.47 -16.79 -6.41
CA VAL A 409 -15.90 -15.95 -7.53
C VAL A 409 -16.96 -14.95 -7.06
N PRO A 410 -16.78 -13.62 -7.28
CA PRO A 410 -17.80 -12.63 -6.96
C PRO A 410 -19.09 -12.83 -7.77
N GLY A 411 -20.24 -12.69 -7.11
CA GLY A 411 -21.55 -12.75 -7.78
C GLY A 411 -22.19 -14.14 -7.85
N ASN A 412 -21.57 -15.16 -7.28
CA ASN A 412 -22.15 -16.51 -7.10
C ASN A 412 -22.69 -16.71 -5.70
#